data_4963531516ac7fd05d01834124473b60
#
_entry.id   4963531516ac7fd05d01834124473b60
#
_cell.length_a   1.000
_cell.length_b   1.000
_cell.length_c   1.000
_cell.angle_alpha   90.00
_cell.angle_beta   90.00
_cell.angle_gamma   90.00
#
_symmetry.space_group_name_H-M   'P 1'
#
loop_
_entity.id
_entity.type
_entity.pdbx_description
1 polymer ?
#
loop_
_entity_poly.entity_id
_entity_poly.type
_entity_poly.pdbx_seq_one_letter_code
_entity_poly.pdbx_strand_id
1 'polypeptide(L)'
;MKEFLSRKGIPYQEHDVNSDPAAAQEAIRLTGQNGVPVTVIDGQPVVGFNEPRLEQLIDQAQAAQRPKFGAGIGNVGKAGRKGVPIIFGAYVGRIGAGSIAERVGLGVGDVIIQMNNQQISDTADVERFMAGIKQGDKLSVIFIRGTVVNAAEVTV
;
A
#
# COMPACT_ATOMS: atom_id res chain seq x y z
N MET A 1 24.93 5.14 6.21
CA MET A 1 23.96 5.19 5.08
C MET A 1 23.71 3.82 4.48
N LYS A 2 24.68 3.21 3.79
CA LYS A 2 24.50 1.91 3.11
C LYS A 2 24.01 0.80 4.06
N GLU A 3 24.65 0.65 5.21
CA GLU A 3 24.23 -0.34 6.23
C GLU A 3 22.80 -0.13 6.71
N PHE A 4 22.37 1.12 6.85
CA PHE A 4 21.00 1.47 7.22
C PHE A 4 19.99 1.00 6.16
N LEU A 5 20.24 1.31 4.87
CA LEU A 5 19.39 0.88 3.77
C LEU A 5 19.37 -0.64 3.61
N SER A 6 20.55 -1.28 3.70
CA SER A 6 20.68 -2.75 3.64
C SER A 6 19.93 -3.44 4.79
N ARG A 7 20.05 -2.93 6.02
CA ARG A 7 19.35 -3.47 7.19
C ARG A 7 17.82 -3.36 7.03
N LYS A 8 17.35 -2.31 6.37
CA LYS A 8 15.93 -2.11 6.05
C LYS A 8 15.46 -2.87 4.80
N GLY A 9 16.37 -3.59 4.11
CA GLY A 9 16.04 -4.31 2.88
C GLY A 9 15.67 -3.41 1.70
N ILE A 10 16.13 -2.15 1.71
CA ILE A 10 15.86 -1.17 0.66
C ILE A 10 16.92 -1.33 -0.43
N PRO A 11 16.54 -1.68 -1.66
CA PRO A 11 17.45 -1.68 -2.78
C PRO A 11 17.88 -0.24 -3.11
N TYR A 12 19.15 -0.03 -3.40
CA TYR A 12 19.68 1.26 -3.79
C TYR A 12 20.73 1.11 -4.88
N GLN A 13 20.91 2.15 -5.67
CA GLN A 13 21.99 2.30 -6.63
C GLN A 13 22.99 3.31 -6.06
N GLU A 14 24.26 2.96 -6.09
CA GLU A 14 25.33 3.84 -5.63
C GLU A 14 26.04 4.48 -6.82
N HIS A 15 26.31 5.76 -6.70
CA HIS A 15 27.13 6.52 -7.63
C HIS A 15 28.27 7.19 -6.87
N ASP A 16 29.50 7.00 -7.35
CA ASP A 16 30.68 7.69 -6.80
C ASP A 16 30.86 9.02 -7.52
N VAL A 17 30.53 10.10 -6.84
CA VAL A 17 30.62 11.47 -7.40
C VAL A 17 32.04 11.91 -7.74
N ASN A 18 33.09 11.21 -7.25
CA ASN A 18 34.47 11.51 -7.62
C ASN A 18 34.83 10.94 -9.00
N SER A 19 34.21 9.85 -9.40
CA SER A 19 34.45 9.16 -10.67
C SER A 19 33.31 9.37 -11.69
N ASP A 20 32.13 9.88 -11.24
CA ASP A 20 30.95 10.14 -12.06
C ASP A 20 30.57 11.63 -12.02
N PRO A 21 31.04 12.45 -13.01
CA PRO A 21 30.72 13.86 -13.08
C PRO A 21 29.21 14.15 -13.23
N ALA A 22 28.46 13.26 -13.89
CA ALA A 22 27.02 13.42 -14.05
C ALA A 22 26.29 13.26 -12.72
N ALA A 23 26.67 12.26 -11.92
CA ALA A 23 26.15 12.10 -10.57
C ALA A 23 26.51 13.27 -9.66
N ALA A 24 27.73 13.82 -9.79
CA ALA A 24 28.15 15.01 -9.04
C ALA A 24 27.28 16.24 -9.39
N GLN A 25 27.05 16.49 -10.68
CA GLN A 25 26.17 17.57 -11.13
C GLN A 25 24.74 17.41 -10.66
N GLU A 26 24.20 16.19 -10.73
CA GLU A 26 22.85 15.89 -10.26
C GLU A 26 22.71 16.12 -8.75
N ALA A 27 23.70 15.69 -7.96
CA ALA A 27 23.72 15.94 -6.51
C ALA A 27 23.69 17.46 -6.20
N ILE A 28 24.50 18.25 -6.90
CA ILE A 28 24.51 19.71 -6.76
C ILE A 28 23.17 20.34 -7.20
N ARG A 29 22.63 19.87 -8.32
CA ARG A 29 21.35 20.35 -8.84
C ARG A 29 20.20 20.13 -7.83
N LEU A 30 20.19 18.99 -7.17
CA LEU A 30 19.15 18.61 -6.22
C LEU A 30 19.31 19.25 -4.84
N THR A 31 20.55 19.51 -4.41
CA THR A 31 20.84 19.94 -3.03
C THR A 31 21.32 21.39 -2.95
N GLY A 32 21.79 21.96 -4.06
CA GLY A 32 22.42 23.29 -4.08
C GLY A 32 23.83 23.33 -3.46
N GLN A 33 24.42 22.18 -3.13
CA GLN A 33 25.71 22.12 -2.43
C GLN A 33 26.53 20.87 -2.79
N ASN A 34 27.84 20.90 -2.49
CA ASN A 34 28.80 19.80 -2.73
C ASN A 34 28.92 18.84 -1.54
N GLY A 35 27.83 18.59 -0.78
CA GLY A 35 27.87 17.70 0.36
C GLY A 35 27.68 16.24 -0.01
N VAL A 36 28.42 15.34 0.64
CA VAL A 36 28.25 13.88 0.54
C VAL A 36 28.11 13.26 1.93
N PRO A 37 27.38 12.16 2.09
CA PRO A 37 26.55 11.48 1.10
C PRO A 37 25.26 12.23 0.79
N VAL A 38 24.76 12.10 -0.44
CA VAL A 38 23.43 12.50 -0.84
C VAL A 38 22.62 11.23 -1.13
N THR A 39 21.44 11.12 -0.55
CA THR A 39 20.48 10.04 -0.86
C THR A 39 19.24 10.66 -1.47
N VAL A 40 18.79 10.14 -2.60
CA VAL A 40 17.55 10.60 -3.25
C VAL A 40 16.50 9.51 -3.15
N ILE A 41 15.33 9.83 -2.61
CA ILE A 41 14.17 8.94 -2.47
C ILE A 41 12.99 9.62 -3.13
N ASP A 42 12.44 9.03 -4.19
CA ASP A 42 11.34 9.61 -4.99
C ASP A 42 11.58 11.08 -5.35
N GLY A 43 12.82 11.40 -5.80
CA GLY A 43 13.21 12.76 -6.18
C GLY A 43 13.49 13.72 -5.01
N GLN A 44 13.35 13.28 -3.76
CA GLN A 44 13.63 14.08 -2.58
C GLN A 44 15.05 13.81 -2.06
N PRO A 45 15.95 14.82 -2.05
CA PRO A 45 17.31 14.64 -1.58
C PRO A 45 17.41 14.74 -0.05
N VAL A 46 18.28 13.94 0.52
CA VAL A 46 18.73 14.01 1.91
C VAL A 46 20.25 14.11 1.91
N VAL A 47 20.76 15.22 2.40
CA VAL A 47 22.22 15.44 2.54
C VAL A 47 22.67 14.94 3.90
N GLY A 48 23.78 14.19 3.91
CA GLY A 48 24.29 13.55 5.11
C GLY A 48 23.47 12.34 5.54
N PHE A 49 23.72 11.88 6.78
CA PHE A 49 22.97 10.80 7.39
C PHE A 49 21.93 11.38 8.38
N ASN A 50 20.70 11.53 7.92
CA ASN A 50 19.55 11.94 8.73
C ASN A 50 18.55 10.77 8.80
N GLU A 51 18.74 9.89 9.77
CA GLU A 51 17.95 8.67 9.92
C GLU A 51 16.43 8.95 10.02
N PRO A 52 15.94 9.88 10.85
CA PRO A 52 14.51 10.17 10.92
C PRO A 52 13.92 10.65 9.58
N ARG A 53 14.66 11.48 8.84
CA ARG A 53 14.22 11.97 7.53
C ARG A 53 14.21 10.88 6.48
N LEU A 54 15.22 10.00 6.48
CA LEU A 54 15.31 8.84 5.60
C LEU A 54 14.16 7.87 5.86
N GLU A 55 13.87 7.56 7.12
CA GLU A 55 12.73 6.71 7.50
C GLU A 55 11.41 7.29 6.99
N GLN A 56 11.17 8.57 7.26
CA GLN A 56 9.97 9.23 6.78
C GLN A 56 9.79 9.12 5.26
N LEU A 57 10.85 9.37 4.50
CA LEU A 57 10.80 9.30 3.03
C LEU A 57 10.63 7.88 2.51
N ILE A 58 11.30 6.90 3.12
CA ILE A 58 11.15 5.48 2.79
C ILE A 58 9.71 5.04 3.04
N ASP A 59 9.15 5.37 4.20
CA ASP A 59 7.78 5.01 4.55
C ASP A 59 6.77 5.65 3.58
N GLN A 60 6.99 6.91 3.18
CA GLN A 60 6.17 7.59 2.19
C GLN A 60 6.26 6.93 0.81
N ALA A 61 7.48 6.60 0.34
CA ALA A 61 7.69 5.93 -0.93
C ALA A 61 7.05 4.54 -0.95
N GLN A 62 7.22 3.77 0.11
CA GLN A 62 6.59 2.45 0.24
C GLN A 62 5.06 2.56 0.32
N ALA A 63 4.53 3.55 1.04
CA ALA A 63 3.09 3.77 1.11
C ALA A 63 2.49 4.17 -0.25
N ALA A 64 3.22 4.95 -1.06
CA ALA A 64 2.80 5.32 -2.41
C ALA A 64 2.75 4.12 -3.36
N GLN A 65 3.66 3.15 -3.18
CA GLN A 65 3.73 1.93 -3.98
C GLN A 65 2.80 0.81 -3.49
N ARG A 66 2.18 0.96 -2.30
CA ARG A 66 1.24 -0.04 -1.79
C ARG A 66 0.02 -0.15 -2.69
N PRO A 67 -0.37 -1.39 -3.02
CA PRO A 67 -1.58 -1.62 -3.79
C PRO A 67 -2.80 -1.05 -3.08
N LYS A 68 -3.58 -0.22 -3.77
CA LYS A 68 -4.80 0.34 -3.21
C LYS A 68 -5.98 -0.58 -3.48
N PHE A 69 -6.69 -0.98 -2.44
CA PHE A 69 -7.90 -1.78 -2.58
C PHE A 69 -8.93 -1.10 -3.49
N GLY A 70 -9.07 0.24 -3.33
CA GLY A 70 -9.85 1.08 -4.22
C GLY A 70 -11.36 0.89 -4.09
N ALA A 71 -11.83 0.41 -2.95
CA ALA A 71 -13.24 0.41 -2.58
C ALA A 71 -13.50 1.42 -1.46
N GLY A 72 -14.64 2.10 -1.51
CA GLY A 72 -15.21 2.78 -0.35
C GLY A 72 -15.94 1.76 0.49
N ILE A 73 -15.43 1.48 1.69
CA ILE A 73 -15.99 0.45 2.59
C ILE A 73 -16.58 1.08 3.85
N GLY A 74 -17.56 0.42 4.44
CA GLY A 74 -18.21 0.82 5.69
C GLY A 74 -18.52 -0.39 6.57
N ASN A 75 -18.76 -0.15 7.86
CA ASN A 75 -19.12 -1.22 8.79
C ASN A 75 -20.58 -1.64 8.62
N VAL A 76 -20.83 -2.94 8.54
CA VAL A 76 -22.18 -3.50 8.37
C VAL A 76 -23.10 -3.17 9.55
N GLY A 77 -22.56 -3.11 10.79
CA GLY A 77 -23.35 -2.90 12.01
C GLY A 77 -24.10 -1.57 12.12
N LYS A 78 -23.79 -0.58 11.26
CA LYS A 78 -24.53 0.70 11.18
C LYS A 78 -25.53 0.75 10.03
N ALA A 79 -25.50 -0.20 9.11
CA ALA A 79 -26.35 -0.27 7.92
C ALA A 79 -27.41 -1.38 8.02
N GLY A 80 -27.89 -1.69 9.23
CA GLY A 80 -28.88 -2.74 9.48
C GLY A 80 -30.00 -2.71 8.43
N ARG A 81 -29.86 -3.53 7.37
CA ARG A 81 -30.91 -3.74 6.39
C ARG A 81 -31.93 -4.71 7.00
N LYS A 82 -33.20 -4.28 7.01
CA LYS A 82 -34.32 -5.16 7.37
C LYS A 82 -34.24 -6.47 6.57
N GLY A 83 -34.11 -7.60 7.27
CA GLY A 83 -34.18 -8.94 6.69
C GLY A 83 -32.83 -9.62 6.35
N VAL A 84 -31.67 -9.01 6.64
CA VAL A 84 -30.36 -9.67 6.52
C VAL A 84 -29.91 -10.05 7.93
N PRO A 85 -29.49 -11.31 8.18
CA PRO A 85 -28.92 -11.67 9.47
C PRO A 85 -27.72 -10.74 9.77
N ILE A 86 -27.49 -10.43 11.03
CA ILE A 86 -26.38 -9.59 11.48
C ILE A 86 -25.09 -10.26 10.97
N ILE A 87 -24.50 -9.69 9.92
CA ILE A 87 -23.28 -10.18 9.31
C ILE A 87 -22.18 -9.22 9.73
N PHE A 88 -21.16 -9.74 10.39
CA PHE A 88 -19.93 -9.02 10.60
C PHE A 88 -19.20 -8.93 9.26
N GLY A 89 -18.55 -7.82 8.97
CA GLY A 89 -17.79 -7.65 7.73
C GLY A 89 -17.69 -6.20 7.29
N ALA A 90 -17.00 -5.97 6.18
CA ALA A 90 -16.85 -4.67 5.54
C ALA A 90 -17.83 -4.55 4.36
N TYR A 91 -18.76 -3.61 4.45
CA TYR A 91 -19.72 -3.31 3.39
C TYR A 91 -19.06 -2.49 2.28
N VAL A 92 -19.27 -2.88 1.03
CA VAL A 92 -18.77 -2.18 -0.16
C VAL A 92 -19.80 -1.14 -0.61
N GLY A 93 -19.48 0.13 -0.40
CA GLY A 93 -20.33 1.26 -0.78
C GLY A 93 -19.97 1.89 -2.12
N ARG A 94 -18.71 1.74 -2.55
CA ARG A 94 -18.19 2.27 -3.82
C ARG A 94 -17.03 1.42 -4.32
N ILE A 95 -16.87 1.32 -5.64
CA ILE A 95 -15.73 0.66 -6.31
C ILE A 95 -15.08 1.70 -7.22
N GLY A 96 -13.75 1.81 -7.16
CA GLY A 96 -12.96 2.61 -8.08
C GLY A 96 -12.64 1.81 -9.34
N ALA A 97 -12.73 2.43 -10.49
CA ALA A 97 -12.36 1.80 -11.76
C ALA A 97 -10.87 1.40 -11.77
N GLY A 98 -10.55 0.22 -12.31
CA GLY A 98 -9.19 -0.34 -12.37
C GLY A 98 -8.63 -0.78 -11.02
N SER A 99 -9.42 -0.73 -9.95
CA SER A 99 -8.99 -1.09 -8.59
C SER A 99 -8.87 -2.61 -8.39
N ILE A 100 -8.18 -3.00 -7.31
CA ILE A 100 -8.13 -4.41 -6.88
C ILE A 100 -9.54 -4.92 -6.59
N ALA A 101 -10.38 -4.14 -5.93
CA ALA A 101 -11.74 -4.48 -5.62
C ALA A 101 -12.58 -4.79 -6.87
N GLU A 102 -12.41 -3.99 -7.94
CA GLU A 102 -13.06 -4.27 -9.23
C GLU A 102 -12.51 -5.54 -9.89
N ARG A 103 -11.17 -5.68 -9.93
CA ARG A 103 -10.52 -6.85 -10.53
C ARG A 103 -10.89 -8.17 -9.85
N VAL A 104 -11.13 -8.15 -8.53
CA VAL A 104 -11.60 -9.31 -7.77
C VAL A 104 -13.10 -9.55 -7.93
N GLY A 105 -13.82 -8.67 -8.66
CA GLY A 105 -15.24 -8.83 -8.97
C GLY A 105 -16.19 -8.39 -7.87
N LEU A 106 -15.73 -7.58 -6.92
CA LEU A 106 -16.61 -6.96 -5.92
C LEU A 106 -17.58 -5.98 -6.59
N GLY A 107 -18.76 -5.86 -6.01
CA GLY A 107 -19.80 -4.92 -6.40
C GLY A 107 -20.28 -4.07 -5.24
N VAL A 108 -20.89 -2.94 -5.54
CA VAL A 108 -21.58 -2.14 -4.50
C VAL A 108 -22.72 -2.96 -3.89
N GLY A 109 -22.73 -3.04 -2.58
CA GLY A 109 -23.70 -3.85 -1.82
C GLY A 109 -23.14 -5.17 -1.31
N ASP A 110 -21.94 -5.57 -1.74
CA ASP A 110 -21.25 -6.76 -1.21
C ASP A 110 -20.79 -6.52 0.23
N VAL A 111 -20.66 -7.61 0.97
CA VAL A 111 -20.09 -7.61 2.32
C VAL A 111 -18.89 -8.54 2.34
N ILE A 112 -17.70 -8.00 2.52
CA ILE A 112 -16.46 -8.77 2.65
C ILE A 112 -16.42 -9.39 4.02
N ILE A 113 -16.24 -10.70 4.09
CA ILE A 113 -16.20 -11.48 5.34
C ILE A 113 -14.87 -12.17 5.58
N GLN A 114 -14.04 -12.31 4.53
CA GLN A 114 -12.73 -12.94 4.65
C GLN A 114 -11.78 -12.47 3.56
N MET A 115 -10.49 -12.29 3.90
CA MET A 115 -9.39 -12.02 2.97
C MET A 115 -8.21 -12.93 3.32
N ASN A 116 -7.70 -13.74 2.36
CA ASN A 116 -6.60 -14.71 2.55
C ASN A 116 -6.72 -15.52 3.85
N ASN A 117 -7.86 -16.16 4.09
CA ASN A 117 -8.17 -16.93 5.31
C ASN A 117 -8.25 -16.11 6.61
N GLN A 118 -8.07 -14.80 6.57
CA GLN A 118 -8.27 -13.90 7.70
C GLN A 118 -9.71 -13.39 7.71
N GLN A 119 -10.42 -13.60 8.81
CA GLN A 119 -11.78 -13.09 8.99
C GLN A 119 -11.80 -11.56 9.01
N ILE A 120 -12.75 -10.98 8.31
CA ILE A 120 -13.00 -9.54 8.27
C ILE A 120 -14.26 -9.26 9.05
N SER A 121 -14.12 -8.52 10.14
CA SER A 121 -15.24 -8.13 11.02
C SER A 121 -15.70 -6.70 10.78
N ASP A 122 -14.78 -5.83 10.32
CA ASP A 122 -15.03 -4.43 10.07
C ASP A 122 -14.09 -3.84 9.00
N THR A 123 -14.17 -2.52 8.78
CA THR A 123 -13.32 -1.81 7.82
C THR A 123 -11.86 -1.75 8.25
N ALA A 124 -11.59 -1.70 9.56
CA ALA A 124 -10.22 -1.64 10.08
C ALA A 124 -9.45 -2.95 9.78
N ASP A 125 -10.14 -4.09 9.75
CA ASP A 125 -9.52 -5.35 9.37
C ASP A 125 -9.09 -5.35 7.90
N VAL A 126 -9.90 -4.78 6.99
CA VAL A 126 -9.53 -4.62 5.57
C VAL A 126 -8.33 -3.70 5.42
N GLU A 127 -8.31 -2.57 6.12
CA GLU A 127 -7.19 -1.62 6.08
C GLU A 127 -5.90 -2.26 6.61
N ARG A 128 -5.98 -2.98 7.73
CA ARG A 128 -4.86 -3.69 8.34
C ARG A 128 -4.33 -4.79 7.41
N PHE A 129 -5.23 -5.55 6.79
CA PHE A 129 -4.87 -6.57 5.83
C PHE A 129 -4.16 -5.96 4.61
N MET A 130 -4.73 -4.92 4.02
CA MET A 130 -4.16 -4.25 2.85
C MET A 130 -2.83 -3.54 3.12
N ALA A 131 -2.57 -3.14 4.37
CA ALA A 131 -1.28 -2.58 4.76
C ALA A 131 -0.12 -3.59 4.65
N GLY A 132 -0.42 -4.89 4.76
CA GLY A 132 0.58 -5.97 4.67
C GLY A 132 0.75 -6.55 3.26
N ILE A 133 -0.17 -6.28 2.31
CA ILE A 133 -0.13 -6.87 0.97
C ILE A 133 0.82 -6.11 0.05
N LYS A 134 1.50 -6.83 -0.84
CA LYS A 134 2.49 -6.28 -1.78
C LYS A 134 2.05 -6.52 -3.23
N GLN A 135 2.63 -5.75 -4.13
CA GLN A 135 2.48 -6.00 -5.57
C GLN A 135 2.99 -7.40 -5.91
N GLY A 136 2.19 -8.16 -6.64
CA GLY A 136 2.46 -9.55 -7.01
C GLY A 136 1.89 -10.59 -6.04
N ASP A 137 1.41 -10.20 -4.86
CA ASP A 137 0.78 -11.13 -3.93
C ASP A 137 -0.59 -11.59 -4.45
N LYS A 138 -0.96 -12.81 -4.08
CA LYS A 138 -2.31 -13.32 -4.32
C LYS A 138 -3.25 -12.84 -3.22
N LEU A 139 -4.38 -12.32 -3.63
CA LEU A 139 -5.47 -11.89 -2.77
C LEU A 139 -6.70 -12.75 -3.07
N SER A 140 -7.15 -13.54 -2.10
CA SER A 140 -8.46 -14.19 -2.14
C SER A 140 -9.45 -13.42 -1.25
N VAL A 141 -10.65 -13.23 -1.73
CA VAL A 141 -11.72 -12.52 -1.02
C VAL A 141 -12.97 -13.38 -1.00
N ILE A 142 -13.54 -13.60 0.18
CA ILE A 142 -14.86 -14.18 0.35
C ILE A 142 -15.82 -13.05 0.74
N PHE A 143 -16.90 -12.93 0.00
CA PHE A 143 -17.89 -11.88 0.19
C PHE A 143 -19.30 -12.39 -0.01
N ILE A 144 -20.26 -11.70 0.58
CA ILE A 144 -21.68 -12.00 0.45
C ILE A 144 -22.32 -10.97 -0.47
N ARG A 145 -22.99 -11.46 -1.52
CA ARG A 145 -23.81 -10.68 -2.43
C ARG A 145 -25.27 -11.09 -2.29
N GLY A 146 -26.09 -10.21 -1.69
CA GLY A 146 -27.45 -10.57 -1.31
C GLY A 146 -27.44 -11.65 -0.23
N THR A 147 -27.79 -12.88 -0.57
CA THR A 147 -27.78 -14.06 0.32
C THR A 147 -26.75 -15.11 -0.11
N VAL A 148 -25.99 -14.85 -1.17
CA VAL A 148 -25.05 -15.80 -1.76
C VAL A 148 -23.62 -15.48 -1.31
N VAL A 149 -22.92 -16.50 -0.84
CA VAL A 149 -21.49 -16.42 -0.54
C VAL A 149 -20.71 -16.65 -1.85
N ASN A 150 -19.79 -15.74 -2.14
CA ASN A 150 -18.92 -15.78 -3.32
C ASN A 150 -17.48 -15.78 -2.86
N ALA A 151 -16.62 -16.38 -3.67
CA ALA A 151 -15.18 -16.33 -3.49
C ALA A 151 -14.51 -15.93 -4.81
N ALA A 152 -13.52 -15.08 -4.74
CA ALA A 152 -12.75 -14.67 -5.90
C ALA A 152 -11.28 -14.45 -5.51
N GLU A 153 -10.38 -14.57 -6.50
CA GLU A 153 -8.93 -14.40 -6.31
C GLU A 153 -8.37 -13.50 -7.41
N VAL A 154 -7.40 -12.68 -7.05
CA VAL A 154 -6.68 -11.80 -7.97
C VAL A 154 -5.21 -11.70 -7.56
N THR A 155 -4.32 -11.50 -8.52
CA THR A 155 -2.94 -11.08 -8.25
C THR A 155 -2.90 -9.55 -8.18
N VAL A 156 -2.37 -9.03 -7.10
CA VAL A 156 -2.33 -7.59 -6.77
C VAL A 156 -1.27 -6.86 -7.60
#